data_441bd893704c4b71b80b966d6a22685a
#
_entry.id   441bd893704c4b71b80b966d6a22685a
#
_cell.length_a   1.000
_cell.length_b   1.000
_cell.length_c   1.000
_cell.angle_alpha   90.00
_cell.angle_beta   90.00
_cell.angle_gamma   90.00
#
_symmetry.space_group_name_H-M   'P 1'
#
loop_
_entity.id
_entity.type
_entity.pdbx_description
1 polymer ?
#
loop_
_entity_poly.entity_id
_entity_poly.type
_entity_poly.pdbx_seq_one_letter_code
_entity_poly.pdbx_strand_id
1 'polypeptide(L)'
;MARYIGPKCKLSRREGRDLLLKSGIRSHDSKCKSETVPGQHGRTRRPRISDYGVQLREKQKVRRIYGVMEKQFKTYYKHAARMKGVTGDNLLQILESRLDNVVYRMGFASTRSEARQLVSHKSILVNDKKVNIPSYMIAPGDVVSLTERAKGQNRVQQAIEISKNREDCDWVDVNTSNYSGIYKNIPERSSLDTDINENLIVELYSK
;
A
#
# COMPACT_ATOMS: atom_id res chain seq x y z
N MET A 1 8.53 -3.30 13.93
CA MET A 1 8.87 -2.39 12.80
C MET A 1 8.15 -1.06 12.99
N ALA A 2 8.85 0.08 12.89
CA ALA A 2 8.26 1.41 13.06
C ALA A 2 7.21 1.71 11.97
N ARG A 3 6.15 2.44 12.31
CA ARG A 3 5.08 2.86 11.40
C ARG A 3 4.60 4.27 11.73
N TYR A 4 3.94 4.91 10.79
CA TYR A 4 3.24 6.17 11.06
C TYR A 4 1.95 5.90 11.85
N ILE A 5 1.81 6.53 13.01
CA ILE A 5 0.66 6.41 13.92
C ILE A 5 -0.18 7.69 14.01
N GLY A 6 0.25 8.77 13.36
CA GLY A 6 -0.44 10.06 13.35
C GLY A 6 -1.72 10.07 12.50
N PRO A 7 -2.38 11.22 12.38
CA PRO A 7 -3.67 11.38 11.69
C PRO A 7 -3.55 11.14 10.18
N LYS A 8 -4.22 10.12 9.68
CA LYS A 8 -4.14 9.67 8.28
C LYS A 8 -4.76 10.67 7.29
N CYS A 9 -5.89 11.31 7.64
CA CYS A 9 -6.49 12.34 6.78
C CYS A 9 -5.52 13.51 6.49
N LYS A 10 -4.64 13.84 7.44
CA LYS A 10 -3.59 14.84 7.24
C LYS A 10 -2.65 14.48 6.07
N LEU A 11 -2.37 13.19 5.90
CA LEU A 11 -1.51 12.70 4.82
C LEU A 11 -2.21 12.84 3.46
N SER A 12 -3.45 12.34 3.32
CA SER A 12 -4.24 12.46 2.09
C SER A 12 -4.45 13.93 1.70
N ARG A 13 -4.83 14.79 2.64
CA ARG A 13 -4.97 16.24 2.43
C ARG A 13 -3.68 16.92 1.96
N ARG A 14 -2.53 16.47 2.42
CA ARG A 14 -1.22 17.02 2.00
C ARG A 14 -0.91 16.69 0.55
N GLU A 15 -1.29 15.51 0.09
CA GLU A 15 -1.08 15.08 -1.30
C GLU A 15 -2.25 15.47 -2.23
N GLY A 16 -3.35 15.99 -1.68
CA GLY A 16 -4.52 16.45 -2.44
C GLY A 16 -5.35 15.32 -3.07
N ARG A 17 -5.17 14.07 -2.61
CA ARG A 17 -5.91 12.89 -3.10
C ARG A 17 -6.17 11.89 -1.99
N ASP A 18 -7.10 10.98 -2.20
CA ASP A 18 -7.26 9.83 -1.30
C ASP A 18 -6.12 8.84 -1.51
N LEU A 19 -5.40 8.55 -0.43
CA LEU A 19 -4.33 7.56 -0.38
C LEU A 19 -4.81 6.19 0.11
N LEU A 20 -6.12 5.96 0.16
CA LEU A 20 -6.76 4.72 0.63
C LEU A 20 -6.28 4.27 2.02
N LEU A 21 -5.99 5.26 2.90
CA LEU A 21 -5.49 5.01 4.26
C LEU A 21 -6.59 4.74 5.28
N LYS A 22 -7.85 4.96 4.90
CA LYS A 22 -9.06 4.69 5.69
C LYS A 22 -9.86 3.58 5.04
N SER A 23 -10.68 2.87 5.85
CA SER A 23 -11.66 1.94 5.29
C SER A 23 -12.60 2.66 4.31
N GLY A 24 -12.91 2.07 3.18
CA GLY A 24 -13.77 2.64 2.15
C GLY A 24 -15.27 2.78 2.50
N ILE A 25 -15.68 2.50 3.76
CA ILE A 25 -17.09 2.55 4.21
C ILE A 25 -17.72 3.95 4.01
N ARG A 26 -16.94 5.01 4.25
CA ARG A 26 -17.38 6.39 4.00
C ARG A 26 -16.45 7.03 2.99
N SER A 27 -16.97 7.87 2.11
CA SER A 27 -16.19 8.60 1.12
C SER A 27 -15.08 9.45 1.77
N HIS A 28 -14.01 9.68 1.06
CA HIS A 28 -12.88 10.48 1.52
C HIS A 28 -13.33 11.90 1.90
N ASP A 29 -14.19 12.51 1.09
CA ASP A 29 -14.63 13.89 1.27
C ASP A 29 -15.50 14.06 2.52
N SER A 30 -16.35 13.06 2.85
CA SER A 30 -17.14 13.07 4.07
C SER A 30 -16.31 12.89 5.35
N LYS A 31 -15.15 12.22 5.26
CA LYS A 31 -14.28 11.95 6.43
C LYS A 31 -13.18 12.98 6.62
N CYS A 32 -12.63 13.48 5.53
CA CYS A 32 -11.49 14.36 5.52
C CYS A 32 -11.90 15.69 4.86
N LYS A 33 -11.47 16.81 5.43
CA LYS A 33 -11.63 18.12 4.78
C LYS A 33 -10.66 18.20 3.60
N SER A 34 -10.97 17.50 2.50
CA SER A 34 -10.09 17.26 1.34
C SER A 34 -9.64 18.54 0.65
N GLU A 35 -10.49 19.54 0.58
CA GLU A 35 -10.25 20.83 -0.09
C GLU A 35 -9.13 21.67 0.53
N THR A 36 -8.80 21.44 1.81
CA THR A 36 -7.83 22.25 2.53
C THR A 36 -6.56 21.50 2.86
N VAL A 37 -5.41 22.05 2.52
CA VAL A 37 -4.10 21.54 2.95
C VAL A 37 -4.00 21.61 4.48
N PRO A 38 -3.38 20.63 5.14
CA PRO A 38 -3.19 20.68 6.59
C PRO A 38 -2.20 21.78 6.99
N GLY A 39 -2.52 22.46 8.10
CA GLY A 39 -1.70 23.53 8.68
C GLY A 39 -2.48 24.84 8.85
N GLN A 40 -1.91 25.81 9.55
CA GLN A 40 -2.52 27.11 9.85
C GLN A 40 -2.88 27.86 8.56
N HIS A 41 -2.01 27.84 7.57
CA HIS A 41 -2.17 28.53 6.28
C HIS A 41 -2.79 27.65 5.17
N GLY A 42 -3.47 26.58 5.52
CA GLY A 42 -4.03 25.63 4.54
C GLY A 42 -5.12 26.20 3.63
N ARG A 43 -5.73 27.34 4.00
CA ARG A 43 -6.74 28.06 3.22
C ARG A 43 -6.14 29.19 2.36
N THR A 44 -4.90 29.59 2.59
CA THR A 44 -4.25 30.65 1.84
C THR A 44 -3.73 30.14 0.50
N ARG A 45 -3.42 31.06 -0.42
CA ARG A 45 -2.88 30.74 -1.74
C ARG A 45 -1.62 29.87 -1.61
N ARG A 46 -1.62 28.73 -2.33
CA ARG A 46 -0.44 27.86 -2.37
C ARG A 46 0.64 28.50 -3.24
N PRO A 47 1.89 28.55 -2.79
CA PRO A 47 2.99 28.95 -3.64
C PRO A 47 3.19 27.95 -4.78
N ARG A 48 3.78 28.39 -5.89
CA ARG A 48 4.19 27.49 -6.97
C ARG A 48 5.16 26.44 -6.43
N ILE A 49 4.90 25.17 -6.74
CA ILE A 49 5.75 24.07 -6.31
C ILE A 49 6.95 24.01 -7.25
N SER A 50 8.18 23.96 -6.71
CA SER A 50 9.41 23.75 -7.46
C SER A 50 9.50 22.29 -7.96
N ASP A 51 10.35 22.03 -8.96
CA ASP A 51 10.57 20.68 -9.49
C ASP A 51 11.00 19.69 -8.40
N TYR A 52 11.90 20.12 -7.51
CA TYR A 52 12.24 19.34 -6.31
C TYR A 52 11.00 19.05 -5.45
N GLY A 53 10.13 20.05 -5.29
CA GLY A 53 8.89 19.89 -4.54
C GLY A 53 7.95 18.87 -5.17
N VAL A 54 7.84 18.83 -6.50
CA VAL A 54 7.04 17.83 -7.24
C VAL A 54 7.61 16.43 -7.03
N GLN A 55 8.90 16.25 -7.24
CA GLN A 55 9.60 14.98 -7.01
C GLN A 55 9.43 14.48 -5.56
N LEU A 56 9.59 15.39 -4.59
CA LEU A 56 9.40 15.07 -3.17
C LEU A 56 7.97 14.65 -2.86
N ARG A 57 6.95 15.34 -3.42
CA ARG A 57 5.54 14.99 -3.20
C ARG A 57 5.23 13.62 -3.77
N GLU A 58 5.71 13.31 -4.95
CA GLU A 58 5.50 12.00 -5.58
C GLU A 58 6.09 10.87 -4.73
N LYS A 59 7.34 11.01 -4.30
CA LYS A 59 7.94 10.06 -3.36
C LYS A 59 7.13 9.90 -2.08
N GLN A 60 6.70 11.00 -1.47
CA GLN A 60 5.93 10.98 -0.23
C GLN A 60 4.55 10.35 -0.43
N LYS A 61 3.92 10.54 -1.59
CA LYS A 61 2.67 9.91 -1.98
C LYS A 61 2.81 8.38 -1.95
N VAL A 62 3.73 7.84 -2.73
CA VAL A 62 3.96 6.39 -2.82
C VAL A 62 4.33 5.80 -1.45
N ARG A 63 5.29 6.40 -0.76
CA ARG A 63 5.70 5.96 0.57
C ARG A 63 4.53 5.88 1.56
N ARG A 64 3.57 6.82 1.48
CA ARG A 64 2.39 6.89 2.36
C ARG A 64 1.35 5.86 1.99
N ILE A 65 1.12 5.63 0.69
CA ILE A 65 0.20 4.59 0.18
C ILE A 65 0.59 3.23 0.77
N TYR A 66 1.87 2.86 0.65
CA TYR A 66 2.37 1.58 1.16
C TYR A 66 2.71 1.57 2.67
N GLY A 67 2.61 2.71 3.35
CA GLY A 67 2.89 2.82 4.78
C GLY A 67 4.34 2.53 5.17
N VAL A 68 5.28 2.75 4.27
CA VAL A 68 6.71 2.50 4.47
C VAL A 68 7.41 3.73 5.04
N MET A 69 8.37 3.55 5.95
CA MET A 69 9.19 4.63 6.49
C MET A 69 10.36 4.97 5.54
N GLU A 70 10.87 6.20 5.63
CA GLU A 70 11.87 6.74 4.70
C GLU A 70 13.12 5.86 4.56
N LYS A 71 13.70 5.41 5.68
CA LYS A 71 14.88 4.55 5.68
C LYS A 71 14.64 3.27 4.88
N GLN A 72 13.50 2.61 5.10
CA GLN A 72 13.15 1.37 4.41
C GLN A 72 12.84 1.62 2.94
N PHE A 73 12.16 2.73 2.61
CA PHE A 73 11.87 3.10 1.24
C PHE A 73 13.16 3.34 0.43
N LYS A 74 14.12 4.06 1.02
CA LYS A 74 15.44 4.25 0.41
C LYS A 74 16.20 2.93 0.21
N THR A 75 16.04 1.97 1.12
CA THR A 75 16.61 0.61 0.95
C THR A 75 15.98 -0.12 -0.22
N TYR A 76 14.66 -0.04 -0.38
CA TYR A 76 13.96 -0.64 -1.54
C TYR A 76 14.39 0.01 -2.86
N TYR A 77 14.52 1.33 -2.89
CA TYR A 77 15.03 2.02 -4.06
C TYR A 77 16.44 1.54 -4.45
N LYS A 78 17.37 1.44 -3.48
CA LYS A 78 18.71 0.92 -3.71
C LYS A 78 18.71 -0.54 -4.23
N HIS A 79 17.75 -1.34 -3.76
CA HIS A 79 17.58 -2.71 -4.25
C HIS A 79 17.04 -2.71 -5.68
N ALA A 80 16.00 -1.93 -5.95
CA ALA A 80 15.43 -1.79 -7.29
C ALA A 80 16.42 -1.32 -8.34
N ALA A 81 17.30 -0.37 -7.98
CA ALA A 81 18.36 0.14 -8.86
C ALA A 81 19.45 -0.88 -9.21
N ARG A 82 19.58 -1.97 -8.44
CA ARG A 82 20.52 -3.07 -8.71
C ARG A 82 19.90 -4.19 -9.55
N MET A 83 18.57 -4.23 -9.63
CA MET A 83 17.86 -5.23 -10.41
C MET A 83 17.91 -4.87 -11.91
N LYS A 84 17.86 -5.88 -12.78
CA LYS A 84 17.72 -5.66 -14.22
C LYS A 84 16.36 -5.05 -14.54
N GLY A 85 16.30 -4.16 -15.50
CA GLY A 85 15.07 -3.49 -15.95
C GLY A 85 14.95 -2.04 -15.49
N VAL A 86 13.73 -1.48 -15.58
CA VAL A 86 13.43 -0.10 -15.21
C VAL A 86 13.37 0.03 -13.68
N THR A 87 14.19 0.90 -13.12
CA THR A 87 14.28 1.06 -11.65
C THR A 87 12.96 1.43 -11.00
N GLY A 88 12.15 2.25 -11.67
CA GLY A 88 10.84 2.66 -11.18
C GLY A 88 9.87 1.47 -11.07
N ASP A 89 9.79 0.66 -12.11
CA ASP A 89 8.94 -0.53 -12.14
C ASP A 89 9.38 -1.54 -11.08
N ASN A 90 10.68 -1.80 -11.00
CA ASN A 90 11.25 -2.68 -9.98
C ASN A 90 10.91 -2.21 -8.55
N LEU A 91 10.92 -0.88 -8.31
CA LEU A 91 10.54 -0.31 -7.02
C LEU A 91 9.07 -0.59 -6.69
N LEU A 92 8.17 -0.39 -7.65
CA LEU A 92 6.75 -0.66 -7.46
C LEU A 92 6.49 -2.16 -7.26
N GLN A 93 7.14 -3.02 -8.03
CA GLN A 93 7.05 -4.48 -7.87
C GLN A 93 7.49 -4.94 -6.47
N ILE A 94 8.59 -4.40 -5.95
CA ILE A 94 9.04 -4.68 -4.57
C ILE A 94 7.99 -4.23 -3.56
N LEU A 95 7.37 -3.08 -3.75
CA LEU A 95 6.34 -2.57 -2.84
C LEU A 95 5.05 -3.40 -2.90
N GLU A 96 4.66 -3.87 -4.08
CA GLU A 96 3.47 -4.72 -4.27
C GLU A 96 3.69 -6.15 -3.75
N SER A 97 4.89 -6.71 -3.87
CA SER A 97 5.21 -8.07 -3.40
C SER A 97 5.32 -8.20 -1.87
N ARG A 98 5.17 -7.13 -1.11
CA ARG A 98 5.19 -7.18 0.36
C ARG A 98 3.95 -7.89 0.90
N LEU A 99 4.12 -8.76 1.89
CA LEU A 99 3.01 -9.52 2.49
C LEU A 99 1.89 -8.62 3.03
N ASP A 100 2.20 -7.50 3.69
CA ASP A 100 1.18 -6.58 4.19
C ASP A 100 0.35 -5.95 3.05
N ASN A 101 0.96 -5.72 1.89
CA ASN A 101 0.26 -5.23 0.71
C ASN A 101 -0.51 -6.34 0.00
N VAL A 102 0.07 -7.52 -0.17
CA VAL A 102 -0.60 -8.68 -0.80
C VAL A 102 -1.88 -9.05 -0.04
N VAL A 103 -1.83 -9.11 1.30
CA VAL A 103 -3.01 -9.35 2.15
C VAL A 103 -4.10 -8.27 1.95
N TYR A 104 -3.70 -7.02 1.74
CA TYR A 104 -4.63 -5.94 1.41
C TYR A 104 -5.23 -6.11 0.01
N ARG A 105 -4.43 -6.47 -1.00
CA ARG A 105 -4.88 -6.72 -2.38
C ARG A 105 -5.84 -7.92 -2.45
N MET A 106 -5.57 -8.96 -1.68
CA MET A 106 -6.46 -10.12 -1.52
C MET A 106 -7.79 -9.79 -0.81
N GLY A 107 -7.97 -8.59 -0.31
CA GLY A 107 -9.22 -8.17 0.33
C GLY A 107 -9.39 -8.63 1.78
N PHE A 108 -8.42 -9.31 2.39
CA PHE A 108 -8.51 -9.77 3.79
C PHE A 108 -8.40 -8.64 4.81
N ALA A 109 -8.12 -7.43 4.37
CA ALA A 109 -8.09 -6.23 5.20
C ALA A 109 -8.68 -5.04 4.47
N SER A 110 -9.35 -4.14 5.22
CA SER A 110 -9.94 -2.93 4.69
C SER A 110 -8.88 -1.86 4.35
N THR A 111 -7.71 -1.93 4.98
CA THR A 111 -6.58 -1.00 4.75
C THR A 111 -5.24 -1.73 4.88
N ARG A 112 -4.18 -1.20 4.24
CA ARG A 112 -2.81 -1.71 4.39
C ARG A 112 -2.33 -1.70 5.85
N SER A 113 -2.81 -0.76 6.67
CA SER A 113 -2.50 -0.73 8.11
C SER A 113 -3.13 -1.88 8.88
N GLU A 114 -4.33 -2.29 8.52
CA GLU A 114 -5.03 -3.43 9.09
C GLU A 114 -4.38 -4.74 8.63
N ALA A 115 -4.06 -4.86 7.32
CA ALA A 115 -3.30 -5.98 6.79
C ALA A 115 -1.99 -6.19 7.55
N ARG A 116 -1.25 -5.10 7.77
CA ARG A 116 -0.03 -5.13 8.57
C ARG A 116 -0.28 -5.60 10.01
N GLN A 117 -1.39 -5.24 10.61
CA GLN A 117 -1.77 -5.71 11.95
C GLN A 117 -2.09 -7.20 11.94
N LEU A 118 -2.84 -7.70 10.95
CA LEU A 118 -3.13 -9.13 10.80
C LEU A 118 -1.84 -9.95 10.69
N VAL A 119 -0.91 -9.53 9.84
CA VAL A 119 0.39 -10.18 9.72
C VAL A 119 1.16 -10.17 11.04
N SER A 120 1.30 -8.99 11.68
CA SER A 120 2.05 -8.86 12.94
C SER A 120 1.47 -9.71 14.07
N HIS A 121 0.16 -9.94 14.06
CA HIS A 121 -0.55 -10.77 15.05
C HIS A 121 -0.56 -12.26 14.68
N LYS A 122 0.24 -12.68 13.69
CA LYS A 122 0.35 -14.09 13.25
C LYS A 122 -0.98 -14.68 12.76
N SER A 123 -1.83 -13.84 12.18
CA SER A 123 -3.12 -14.24 11.62
C SER A 123 -3.03 -14.75 10.17
N ILE A 124 -1.85 -14.66 9.57
CA ILE A 124 -1.59 -15.01 8.16
C ILE A 124 -0.63 -16.20 8.10
N LEU A 125 -0.94 -17.11 7.17
CA LEU A 125 -0.09 -18.21 6.75
C LEU A 125 0.42 -17.94 5.34
N VAL A 126 1.65 -18.31 5.07
CA VAL A 126 2.24 -18.37 3.73
C VAL A 126 2.75 -19.78 3.54
N ASN A 127 2.22 -20.51 2.55
CA ASN A 127 2.51 -21.92 2.33
C ASN A 127 2.39 -22.72 3.63
N ASP A 128 1.25 -22.55 4.33
CA ASP A 128 0.88 -23.18 5.61
C ASP A 128 1.79 -22.84 6.82
N LYS A 129 2.76 -21.93 6.64
CA LYS A 129 3.64 -21.48 7.71
C LYS A 129 3.20 -20.10 8.22
N LYS A 130 3.11 -19.94 9.55
CA LYS A 130 2.79 -18.64 10.17
C LYS A 130 3.90 -17.61 9.95
N VAL A 131 3.57 -16.49 9.31
CA VAL A 131 4.49 -15.38 9.09
C VAL A 131 4.01 -14.15 9.86
N ASN A 132 4.91 -13.50 10.59
CA ASN A 132 4.61 -12.29 11.37
C ASN A 132 5.41 -11.06 10.92
N ILE A 133 6.07 -11.14 9.77
CA ILE A 133 6.90 -10.08 9.22
C ILE A 133 6.14 -9.38 8.09
N PRO A 134 5.59 -8.16 8.27
CA PRO A 134 4.82 -7.46 7.24
C PRO A 134 5.58 -7.15 5.96
N SER A 135 6.91 -7.06 6.04
CA SER A 135 7.79 -6.82 4.90
C SER A 135 8.31 -8.12 4.25
N TYR A 136 7.76 -9.27 4.62
CA TYR A 136 8.07 -10.53 3.94
C TYR A 136 7.72 -10.39 2.45
N MET A 137 8.63 -10.82 1.59
CA MET A 137 8.43 -10.74 0.13
C MET A 137 7.79 -12.03 -0.33
N ILE A 138 6.63 -11.91 -0.97
CA ILE A 138 5.91 -13.01 -1.58
C ILE A 138 6.45 -13.27 -2.97
N ALA A 139 6.69 -14.54 -3.29
CA ALA A 139 7.09 -14.98 -4.62
C ALA A 139 5.88 -15.48 -5.44
N PRO A 140 5.94 -15.41 -6.78
CA PRO A 140 4.94 -16.03 -7.64
C PRO A 140 4.74 -17.51 -7.30
N GLY A 141 3.48 -17.92 -7.17
CA GLY A 141 3.08 -19.27 -6.77
C GLY A 141 2.85 -19.44 -5.26
N ASP A 142 3.22 -18.48 -4.42
CA ASP A 142 2.96 -18.57 -2.99
C ASP A 142 1.46 -18.49 -2.69
N VAL A 143 1.03 -19.33 -1.78
CA VAL A 143 -0.35 -19.37 -1.24
C VAL A 143 -0.39 -18.61 0.08
N VAL A 144 -1.25 -17.59 0.15
CA VAL A 144 -1.50 -16.81 1.36
C VAL A 144 -2.88 -17.15 1.90
N SER A 145 -2.98 -17.55 3.16
CA SER A 145 -4.25 -17.92 3.79
C SER A 145 -4.38 -17.33 5.20
N LEU A 146 -5.61 -17.30 5.69
CA LEU A 146 -5.91 -16.88 7.06
C LEU A 146 -5.87 -18.08 8.01
N THR A 147 -5.39 -17.85 9.24
CA THR A 147 -5.52 -18.84 10.32
C THR A 147 -6.99 -19.02 10.71
N GLU A 148 -7.40 -20.19 11.20
CA GLU A 148 -8.78 -20.45 11.64
C GLU A 148 -9.29 -19.40 12.64
N ARG A 149 -8.44 -18.99 13.59
CA ARG A 149 -8.78 -17.92 14.53
C ARG A 149 -9.07 -16.57 13.85
N ALA A 150 -8.43 -16.28 12.73
CA ALA A 150 -8.61 -15.02 12.00
C ALA A 150 -9.89 -15.04 11.14
N LYS A 151 -10.27 -16.17 10.59
CA LYS A 151 -11.49 -16.34 9.78
C LYS A 151 -12.76 -15.95 10.55
N GLY A 152 -12.83 -16.24 11.85
CA GLY A 152 -13.97 -15.88 12.71
C GLY A 152 -14.04 -14.40 13.12
N GLN A 153 -13.13 -13.55 12.70
CA GLN A 153 -13.13 -12.13 13.08
C GLN A 153 -14.07 -11.30 12.19
N ASN A 154 -15.05 -10.63 12.79
CA ASN A 154 -16.00 -9.75 12.08
C ASN A 154 -15.31 -8.71 11.18
N ARG A 155 -14.15 -8.17 11.59
CA ARG A 155 -13.39 -7.21 10.78
C ARG A 155 -12.90 -7.79 9.46
N VAL A 156 -12.56 -9.09 9.42
CA VAL A 156 -12.12 -9.77 8.19
C VAL A 156 -13.31 -9.96 7.25
N GLN A 157 -14.45 -10.35 7.77
CA GLN A 157 -15.69 -10.49 6.99
C GLN A 157 -16.11 -9.15 6.38
N GLN A 158 -16.12 -8.09 7.19
CA GLN A 158 -16.37 -6.72 6.68
C GLN A 158 -15.34 -6.27 5.64
N ALA A 159 -14.07 -6.63 5.80
CA ALA A 159 -13.03 -6.28 4.83
C ALA A 159 -13.26 -6.98 3.49
N ILE A 160 -13.68 -8.24 3.49
CA ILE A 160 -14.03 -8.99 2.27
C ILE A 160 -15.24 -8.36 1.57
N GLU A 161 -16.27 -7.94 2.31
CA GLU A 161 -17.42 -7.23 1.73
C GLU A 161 -17.00 -5.91 1.06
N ILE A 162 -16.15 -5.14 1.72
CA ILE A 162 -15.62 -3.88 1.18
C ILE A 162 -14.75 -4.14 -0.06
N SER A 163 -14.00 -5.24 -0.07
CA SER A 163 -13.11 -5.58 -1.18
C SER A 163 -13.85 -5.89 -2.49
N LYS A 164 -15.09 -6.37 -2.44
CA LYS A 164 -15.92 -6.60 -3.62
C LYS A 164 -16.18 -5.33 -4.46
N ASN A 165 -16.07 -4.16 -3.84
CA ASN A 165 -16.22 -2.86 -4.50
C ASN A 165 -14.88 -2.26 -4.97
N ARG A 166 -13.77 -3.02 -4.87
CA ARG A 166 -12.46 -2.58 -5.36
C ARG A 166 -12.22 -3.18 -6.72
N GLU A 167 -11.34 -2.54 -7.47
CA GLU A 167 -10.83 -3.08 -8.73
C GLU A 167 -10.11 -4.41 -8.48
N ASP A 168 -10.42 -5.39 -9.31
CA ASP A 168 -9.76 -6.68 -9.28
C ASP A 168 -8.28 -6.54 -9.64
N CYS A 169 -7.47 -7.41 -9.06
CA CYS A 169 -6.02 -7.43 -9.28
C CYS A 169 -5.65 -8.69 -10.06
N ASP A 170 -5.24 -8.55 -11.32
CA ASP A 170 -4.95 -9.67 -12.22
C ASP A 170 -3.86 -10.62 -11.71
N TRP A 171 -2.92 -10.08 -10.91
CA TRP A 171 -1.78 -10.84 -10.36
C TRP A 171 -2.09 -11.61 -9.08
N VAL A 172 -3.34 -11.54 -8.59
CA VAL A 172 -3.77 -12.23 -7.38
C VAL A 172 -5.05 -13.01 -7.67
N ASP A 173 -5.08 -14.26 -7.28
CA ASP A 173 -6.30 -15.08 -7.32
C ASP A 173 -6.81 -15.32 -5.91
N VAL A 174 -8.06 -15.00 -5.64
CA VAL A 174 -8.60 -15.02 -4.28
C VAL A 174 -9.81 -15.95 -4.19
N ASN A 175 -9.69 -16.96 -3.36
CA ASN A 175 -10.82 -17.81 -2.95
C ASN A 175 -11.37 -17.30 -1.60
N THR A 176 -12.44 -16.53 -1.66
CA THR A 176 -13.08 -15.95 -0.47
C THR A 176 -13.71 -17.01 0.43
N SER A 177 -14.19 -18.13 -0.14
CA SER A 177 -14.81 -19.22 0.63
C SER A 177 -13.82 -19.92 1.56
N ASN A 178 -12.59 -20.11 1.08
CA ASN A 178 -11.51 -20.76 1.85
C ASN A 178 -10.62 -19.76 2.59
N TYR A 179 -10.84 -18.44 2.43
CA TYR A 179 -9.99 -17.39 2.98
C TYR A 179 -8.52 -17.57 2.58
N SER A 180 -8.29 -17.90 1.32
CA SER A 180 -6.96 -18.12 0.74
C SER A 180 -6.83 -17.41 -0.58
N GLY A 181 -5.61 -17.12 -0.99
CA GLY A 181 -5.31 -16.55 -2.30
C GLY A 181 -3.93 -16.95 -2.76
N ILE A 182 -3.74 -16.94 -4.06
CA ILE A 182 -2.48 -17.27 -4.73
C ILE A 182 -1.92 -15.99 -5.33
N TYR A 183 -0.65 -15.71 -5.10
CA TYR A 183 0.08 -14.66 -5.80
C TYR A 183 0.59 -15.22 -7.12
N LYS A 184 -0.12 -14.92 -8.22
CA LYS A 184 0.15 -15.55 -9.54
C LYS A 184 1.47 -15.07 -10.14
N ASN A 185 1.58 -13.78 -10.32
CA ASN A 185 2.73 -13.16 -11.01
C ASN A 185 3.14 -11.86 -10.29
N ILE A 186 4.33 -11.39 -10.64
CA ILE A 186 4.76 -10.03 -10.29
C ILE A 186 3.93 -9.06 -11.16
N PRO A 187 3.31 -8.02 -10.59
CA PRO A 187 2.48 -7.09 -11.36
C PRO A 187 3.30 -6.35 -12.41
N GLU A 188 2.72 -6.20 -13.59
CA GLU A 188 3.24 -5.33 -14.64
C GLU A 188 2.91 -3.87 -14.32
N ARG A 189 3.66 -2.92 -14.90
CA ARG A 189 3.41 -1.48 -14.70
C ARG A 189 2.00 -1.07 -15.13
N SER A 190 1.49 -1.67 -16.20
CA SER A 190 0.15 -1.44 -16.75
C SER A 190 -0.99 -1.77 -15.78
N SER A 191 -0.80 -2.78 -14.93
CA SER A 191 -1.78 -3.21 -13.92
C SER A 191 -1.74 -2.39 -12.64
N LEU A 192 -0.79 -1.46 -12.50
CA LEU A 192 -0.64 -0.62 -11.31
C LEU A 192 -1.28 0.75 -11.49
N ASP A 193 -1.49 1.45 -10.37
CA ASP A 193 -2.08 2.81 -10.33
C ASP A 193 -1.33 3.76 -11.29
N THR A 194 -2.02 4.21 -12.33
CA THR A 194 -1.52 5.10 -13.37
C THR A 194 -1.15 6.48 -12.85
N ASP A 195 -1.72 6.89 -11.72
CA ASP A 195 -1.45 8.17 -11.08
C ASP A 195 -0.07 8.25 -10.42
N ILE A 196 0.67 7.15 -10.34
CA ILE A 196 2.02 7.11 -9.79
C ILE A 196 3.02 7.40 -10.91
N ASN A 197 3.85 8.43 -10.71
CA ASN A 197 4.97 8.72 -11.60
C ASN A 197 6.29 8.34 -10.93
N GLU A 198 6.71 7.11 -11.17
CA GLU A 198 7.93 6.52 -10.61
C GLU A 198 9.21 7.23 -11.09
N ASN A 199 9.20 7.84 -12.29
CA ASN A 199 10.36 8.55 -12.83
C ASN A 199 10.77 9.74 -11.93
N LEU A 200 9.79 10.48 -11.40
CA LEU A 200 10.05 11.58 -10.47
C LEU A 200 10.72 11.10 -9.17
N ILE A 201 10.41 9.85 -8.75
CA ILE A 201 11.05 9.25 -7.56
C ILE A 201 12.49 8.86 -7.88
N VAL A 202 12.72 8.29 -9.07
CA VAL A 202 14.07 7.93 -9.53
C VAL A 202 14.94 9.18 -9.65
N GLU A 203 14.45 10.24 -10.28
CA GLU A 203 15.14 11.52 -10.39
C GLU A 203 15.50 12.14 -9.03
N LEU A 204 14.60 12.05 -8.04
CA LEU A 204 14.85 12.56 -6.70
C LEU A 204 16.00 11.84 -6.00
N TYR A 205 16.14 10.54 -6.19
CA TYR A 205 17.16 9.73 -5.53
C TYR A 205 18.47 9.62 -6.32
N SER A 206 18.48 9.99 -7.59
CA SER A 206 19.68 10.01 -8.44
C SER A 206 20.53 11.28 -8.29
N LYS A 207 20.01 12.28 -7.57
CA LYS A 207 20.72 13.56 -7.26
C LYS A 207 21.70 13.44 -6.14
#